data_011dd52f17717b71261d1d4c747158a8
#
_entry.id   011dd52f17717b71261d1d4c747158a8
#
_cell.length_a   1.000
_cell.length_b   1.000
_cell.length_c   1.000
_cell.angle_alpha   90.00
_cell.angle_beta   90.00
_cell.angle_gamma   90.00
#
_symmetry.space_group_name_H-M   'P 1'
#
loop_
_entity.id
_entity.type
_entity.pdbx_description
1 polymer ?
#
loop_
_entity_poly.entity_id
_entity_poly.type
_entity_poly.pdbx_seq_one_letter_code
_entity_poly.pdbx_strand_id
1 'polypeptide(L)'
;MRTLFALAAVSGLTLAACTAEEAAAPAADPAATTPSPTAPTVARAPVGASATVPLRTAEGGDAGSVNIRQGSQGLVMTVEATGLTPGWHGIHLHQVGTCDGPAFESAGGHIHMGEDAPTHGLLNADADDSGDLPNIWAGQDGRAMAEIFTPFARLADAGPGVHLLDGDGSAIVIHANADDYQSQPIGGAGDRVACGVIAAG
;
A
#
# COMPACT_ATOMS: atom_id res chain seq x y z
N MET A 1 -72.31 12.77 -2.78
CA MET A 1 -73.14 13.63 -3.71
C MET A 1 -72.19 14.51 -4.51
N ARG A 2 -72.40 14.52 -5.85
CA ARG A 2 -71.78 15.33 -6.92
C ARG A 2 -70.46 14.79 -7.45
N THR A 3 -70.52 13.92 -8.44
CA THR A 3 -70.77 14.01 -9.91
C THR A 3 -69.68 14.72 -10.68
N LEU A 4 -68.83 13.90 -11.37
CA LEU A 4 -68.59 13.83 -12.81
C LEU A 4 -68.30 15.12 -13.58
N PHE A 5 -67.17 15.16 -14.33
CA PHE A 5 -67.29 15.23 -15.80
C PHE A 5 -65.92 14.82 -16.44
N ALA A 6 -66.01 13.86 -17.35
CA ALA A 6 -65.01 13.47 -18.29
C ALA A 6 -64.98 14.42 -19.50
N LEU A 7 -63.79 14.71 -20.02
CA LEU A 7 -63.63 15.25 -21.37
C LEU A 7 -62.55 14.52 -22.11
N ALA A 8 -62.92 13.74 -23.08
CA ALA A 8 -62.05 13.10 -24.08
C ALA A 8 -61.70 14.12 -25.16
N ALA A 9 -60.48 14.30 -25.48
CA ALA A 9 -59.96 14.98 -26.67
C ALA A 9 -59.21 14.01 -27.57
N VAL A 10 -59.86 13.73 -28.69
CA VAL A 10 -59.21 13.00 -29.83
C VAL A 10 -58.45 14.02 -30.64
N SER A 11 -57.15 13.82 -30.83
CA SER A 11 -56.35 14.60 -31.77
C SER A 11 -55.61 13.66 -32.72
N GLY A 12 -55.87 13.96 -33.99
CA GLY A 12 -55.51 13.14 -35.15
C GLY A 12 -54.01 13.01 -35.40
N LEU A 13 -53.68 11.87 -35.92
CA LEU A 13 -52.35 11.45 -36.38
C LEU A 13 -52.16 11.90 -37.81
N THR A 14 -51.31 12.91 -38.05
CA THR A 14 -50.84 13.28 -39.42
C THR A 14 -49.54 12.56 -39.67
N LEU A 15 -49.54 11.58 -40.61
CA LEU A 15 -48.37 10.98 -41.17
C LEU A 15 -47.65 12.03 -42.07
N ALA A 16 -46.49 12.47 -41.67
CA ALA A 16 -45.54 13.15 -42.54
C ALA A 16 -44.57 12.12 -43.09
N ALA A 17 -44.66 11.89 -44.41
CA ALA A 17 -43.67 11.09 -45.16
C ALA A 17 -42.37 11.90 -45.29
N CYS A 18 -41.35 11.51 -44.56
CA CYS A 18 -39.98 11.99 -44.84
C CYS A 18 -39.34 11.14 -45.93
N THR A 19 -39.11 11.73 -47.08
CA THR A 19 -38.20 11.19 -48.13
C THR A 19 -36.76 11.21 -47.60
N ALA A 20 -36.17 10.03 -47.46
CA ALA A 20 -34.75 9.89 -47.13
C ALA A 20 -33.91 10.35 -48.34
N GLU A 21 -33.26 11.47 -48.17
CA GLU A 21 -32.16 11.90 -49.06
C GLU A 21 -30.92 11.15 -48.62
N GLU A 22 -30.45 10.23 -49.48
CA GLU A 22 -29.24 9.46 -49.31
C GLU A 22 -28.02 10.40 -49.46
N ALA A 23 -27.53 10.92 -48.33
CA ALA A 23 -26.30 11.68 -48.26
C ALA A 23 -25.11 10.71 -48.44
N ALA A 24 -24.38 10.84 -49.56
CA ALA A 24 -23.16 10.12 -49.82
C ALA A 24 -22.16 10.34 -48.65
N ALA A 25 -21.69 9.25 -48.03
CA ALA A 25 -20.67 9.29 -47.00
C ALA A 25 -19.37 9.89 -47.59
N PRO A 26 -18.72 10.82 -46.88
CA PRO A 26 -17.39 11.30 -47.29
C PRO A 26 -16.40 10.12 -47.21
N ALA A 27 -15.55 10.03 -48.31
CA ALA A 27 -14.48 9.06 -48.37
C ALA A 27 -13.60 9.15 -47.12
N ALA A 28 -13.37 8.01 -46.45
CA ALA A 28 -12.48 7.90 -45.29
C ALA A 28 -11.07 8.35 -45.72
N ASP A 29 -10.58 9.40 -45.08
CA ASP A 29 -9.20 9.83 -45.14
C ASP A 29 -8.30 8.68 -44.65
N PRO A 30 -7.18 8.34 -45.30
CA PRO A 30 -6.29 7.31 -44.82
C PRO A 30 -5.81 7.71 -43.40
N ALA A 31 -6.23 6.96 -42.41
CA ALA A 31 -5.94 7.20 -41.00
C ALA A 31 -4.44 7.44 -40.82
N ALA A 32 -4.09 8.68 -40.45
CA ALA A 32 -2.77 8.99 -39.95
C ALA A 32 -2.54 8.09 -38.74
N THR A 33 -1.63 7.12 -38.86
CA THR A 33 -1.18 6.28 -37.75
C THR A 33 -0.42 7.18 -36.78
N THR A 34 -1.13 7.78 -35.84
CA THR A 34 -0.51 8.40 -34.67
C THR A 34 0.28 7.32 -33.96
N PRO A 35 1.60 7.49 -33.72
CA PRO A 35 2.37 6.52 -32.98
C PRO A 35 1.73 6.36 -31.60
N SER A 36 1.42 5.12 -31.22
CA SER A 36 0.93 4.80 -29.88
C SER A 36 1.95 5.32 -28.85
N PRO A 37 1.54 6.05 -27.83
CA PRO A 37 2.47 6.53 -26.81
C PRO A 37 3.22 5.33 -26.22
N THR A 38 4.55 5.37 -26.30
CA THR A 38 5.40 4.35 -25.64
C THR A 38 5.10 4.40 -24.17
N ALA A 39 4.60 3.30 -23.60
CA ALA A 39 4.37 3.21 -22.17
C ALA A 39 5.67 3.52 -21.40
N PRO A 40 5.62 4.28 -20.31
CA PRO A 40 6.81 4.57 -19.52
C PRO A 40 7.46 3.27 -19.07
N THR A 41 8.78 3.16 -19.27
CA THR A 41 9.54 2.02 -18.77
C THR A 41 9.66 2.16 -17.26
N VAL A 42 8.92 1.35 -16.52
CA VAL A 42 9.04 1.27 -15.05
C VAL A 42 10.33 0.54 -14.72
N ALA A 43 11.18 1.17 -13.89
CA ALA A 43 12.37 0.51 -13.34
C ALA A 43 11.93 -0.76 -12.57
N ARG A 44 12.65 -1.85 -12.78
CA ARG A 44 12.32 -3.15 -12.16
C ARG A 44 13.52 -3.67 -11.39
N ALA A 45 13.25 -4.20 -10.19
CA ALA A 45 14.24 -4.94 -9.42
C ALA A 45 14.39 -6.37 -9.95
N PRO A 46 15.59 -7.01 -9.77
CA PRO A 46 15.72 -8.45 -9.90
C PRO A 46 14.76 -9.17 -8.95
N VAL A 47 14.06 -10.19 -9.43
CA VAL A 47 13.15 -11.01 -8.59
C VAL A 47 13.89 -12.19 -7.97
N GLY A 48 13.34 -12.73 -6.86
CA GLY A 48 13.79 -13.98 -6.25
C GLY A 48 14.58 -13.83 -4.95
N ALA A 49 15.06 -12.63 -4.59
CA ALA A 49 15.59 -12.40 -3.25
C ALA A 49 14.46 -12.56 -2.21
N SER A 50 14.79 -13.17 -1.07
CA SER A 50 13.86 -13.36 0.04
C SER A 50 14.57 -13.29 1.37
N ALA A 51 13.84 -12.91 2.42
CA ALA A 51 14.32 -12.92 3.80
C ALA A 51 13.20 -13.47 4.70
N THR A 52 13.57 -14.24 5.72
CA THR A 52 12.69 -14.62 6.81
C THR A 52 13.16 -13.92 8.07
N VAL A 53 12.30 -13.08 8.63
CA VAL A 53 12.57 -12.18 9.74
C VAL A 53 11.85 -12.68 10.98
N PRO A 54 12.51 -13.29 11.95
CA PRO A 54 11.89 -13.65 13.22
C PRO A 54 11.58 -12.38 14.01
N LEU A 55 10.35 -12.29 14.52
CA LEU A 55 9.92 -11.21 15.42
C LEU A 55 10.20 -11.57 16.88
N ARG A 56 10.59 -10.57 17.68
CA ARG A 56 10.82 -10.69 19.11
C ARG A 56 10.01 -9.67 19.90
N THR A 57 9.50 -10.08 21.06
CA THR A 57 8.91 -9.15 22.03
C THR A 57 9.99 -8.32 22.73
N ALA A 58 9.57 -7.28 23.45
CA ALA A 58 10.45 -6.43 24.26
C ALA A 58 11.33 -7.23 25.25
N GLU A 59 10.85 -8.36 25.74
CA GLU A 59 11.54 -9.26 26.65
C GLU A 59 12.38 -10.32 25.92
N GLY A 60 12.46 -10.27 24.59
CA GLY A 60 13.21 -11.23 23.78
C GLY A 60 12.46 -12.54 23.48
N GLY A 61 11.20 -12.66 23.87
CA GLY A 61 10.33 -13.78 23.54
C GLY A 61 10.01 -13.86 22.04
N ASP A 62 9.48 -15.00 21.61
CA ASP A 62 9.00 -15.17 20.22
C ASP A 62 7.69 -14.39 20.01
N ALA A 63 7.67 -13.58 18.94
CA ALA A 63 6.51 -12.82 18.52
C ALA A 63 6.04 -13.18 17.11
N GLY A 64 6.59 -14.25 16.50
CA GLY A 64 6.25 -14.72 15.16
C GLY A 64 7.32 -14.41 14.11
N SER A 65 6.92 -14.18 12.87
CA SER A 65 7.85 -13.91 11.77
C SER A 65 7.24 -13.10 10.63
N VAL A 66 8.11 -12.48 9.82
CA VAL A 66 7.75 -11.89 8.55
C VAL A 66 8.56 -12.54 7.43
N ASN A 67 7.89 -13.05 6.41
CA ASN A 67 8.53 -13.55 5.20
C ASN A 67 8.46 -12.48 4.12
N ILE A 68 9.61 -12.00 3.67
CA ILE A 68 9.76 -10.94 2.67
C ILE A 68 10.23 -11.56 1.36
N ARG A 69 9.55 -11.22 0.25
CA ARG A 69 9.89 -11.69 -1.09
C ARG A 69 10.01 -10.52 -2.05
N GLN A 70 11.11 -10.48 -2.80
CA GLN A 70 11.35 -9.46 -3.81
C GLN A 70 10.54 -9.74 -5.07
N GLY A 71 9.63 -8.83 -5.39
CA GLY A 71 8.98 -8.72 -6.69
C GLY A 71 9.67 -7.72 -7.60
N SER A 72 9.24 -7.62 -8.85
CA SER A 72 9.85 -6.69 -9.82
C SER A 72 9.58 -5.20 -9.53
N GLN A 73 8.60 -4.88 -8.70
CA GLN A 73 8.16 -3.49 -8.42
C GLN A 73 8.08 -3.18 -6.92
N GLY A 74 8.62 -4.04 -6.05
CA GLY A 74 8.56 -3.87 -4.61
C GLY A 74 8.61 -5.20 -3.88
N LEU A 75 8.17 -5.19 -2.65
CA LEU A 75 8.20 -6.34 -1.74
C LEU A 75 6.78 -6.85 -1.46
N VAL A 76 6.65 -8.18 -1.38
CA VAL A 76 5.50 -8.84 -0.76
C VAL A 76 5.97 -9.40 0.58
N MET A 77 5.29 -9.02 1.65
CA MET A 77 5.58 -9.43 3.01
C MET A 77 4.40 -10.22 3.57
N THR A 78 4.65 -11.44 4.02
CA THR A 78 3.67 -12.23 4.77
C THR A 78 4.00 -12.13 6.25
N VAL A 79 3.14 -11.49 7.02
CA VAL A 79 3.28 -11.27 8.45
C VAL A 79 2.50 -12.33 9.20
N GLU A 80 3.16 -13.00 10.15
CA GLU A 80 2.55 -13.89 11.14
C GLU A 80 3.05 -13.44 12.52
N ALA A 81 2.21 -12.69 13.24
CA ALA A 81 2.55 -12.17 14.57
C ALA A 81 1.70 -12.81 15.67
N THR A 82 2.26 -12.88 16.87
CA THR A 82 1.61 -13.45 18.06
C THR A 82 1.89 -12.62 19.31
N GLY A 83 1.04 -12.74 20.33
CA GLY A 83 1.20 -12.02 21.60
C GLY A 83 0.78 -10.55 21.55
N LEU A 84 0.08 -10.13 20.47
CA LEU A 84 -0.46 -8.79 20.34
C LEU A 84 -1.76 -8.63 21.15
N THR A 85 -2.09 -7.41 21.53
CA THR A 85 -3.43 -7.10 22.05
C THR A 85 -4.46 -7.20 20.92
N PRO A 86 -5.72 -7.62 21.19
CA PRO A 86 -6.73 -7.62 20.14
C PRO A 86 -7.00 -6.22 19.58
N GLY A 87 -6.95 -6.07 18.25
CA GLY A 87 -7.20 -4.79 17.59
C GLY A 87 -6.24 -4.50 16.41
N TRP A 88 -6.27 -3.26 15.96
CA TRP A 88 -5.37 -2.77 14.91
C TRP A 88 -4.02 -2.36 15.49
N HIS A 89 -2.95 -2.68 14.77
CA HIS A 89 -1.56 -2.35 15.10
C HIS A 89 -0.88 -1.72 13.91
N GLY A 90 -0.18 -0.61 14.12
CA GLY A 90 0.76 -0.06 13.18
C GLY A 90 1.93 -1.03 12.96
N ILE A 91 2.43 -1.08 11.75
CA ILE A 91 3.62 -1.85 11.39
C ILE A 91 4.43 -1.03 10.40
N HIS A 92 5.74 -0.87 10.64
CA HIS A 92 6.59 -0.01 9.85
C HIS A 92 7.96 -0.64 9.59
N LEU A 93 8.61 -0.21 8.50
CA LEU A 93 10.00 -0.51 8.22
C LEU A 93 10.89 0.59 8.82
N HIS A 94 11.86 0.19 9.62
CA HIS A 94 12.80 1.05 10.34
C HIS A 94 14.20 0.98 9.74
N GLN A 95 14.95 2.10 9.87
CA GLN A 95 16.19 2.36 9.14
C GLN A 95 17.43 1.63 9.64
N VAL A 96 17.40 1.02 10.84
CA VAL A 96 18.57 0.34 11.42
C VAL A 96 18.23 -1.11 11.75
N GLY A 97 19.07 -2.04 11.33
CA GLY A 97 18.93 -3.48 11.53
C GLY A 97 19.25 -3.94 12.95
N THR A 98 18.71 -3.27 13.97
CA THR A 98 18.86 -3.64 15.37
C THR A 98 17.53 -3.60 16.12
N CYS A 99 17.34 -4.50 17.10
CA CYS A 99 16.13 -4.63 17.89
C CYS A 99 16.48 -4.78 19.38
N ASP A 100 17.12 -3.77 19.97
CA ASP A 100 17.47 -3.82 21.39
C ASP A 100 16.25 -3.50 22.26
N GLY A 101 15.87 -4.43 23.12
CA GLY A 101 14.77 -4.24 24.06
C GLY A 101 15.14 -3.30 25.22
N PRO A 102 14.13 -2.81 25.99
CA PRO A 102 12.70 -3.11 25.82
C PRO A 102 11.97 -2.20 24.82
N ALA A 103 12.51 -1.05 24.45
CA ALA A 103 11.79 -0.04 23.65
C ALA A 103 12.10 -0.12 22.15
N PHE A 104 13.06 -0.94 21.71
CA PHE A 104 13.50 -1.08 20.32
C PHE A 104 13.92 0.26 19.65
N GLU A 105 14.38 1.22 20.46
CA GLU A 105 14.83 2.54 19.96
C GLU A 105 16.01 2.42 19.01
N SER A 106 16.83 1.38 19.17
CA SER A 106 17.98 1.06 18.30
C SER A 106 17.59 0.82 16.84
N ALA A 107 16.34 0.48 16.53
CA ALA A 107 15.85 0.37 15.16
C ALA A 107 15.76 1.72 14.43
N GLY A 108 15.92 2.84 15.13
CA GLY A 108 15.85 4.19 14.55
C GLY A 108 14.43 4.63 14.19
N GLY A 109 14.32 5.56 13.23
CA GLY A 109 13.08 6.02 12.62
C GLY A 109 12.64 5.15 11.46
N HIS A 110 11.62 5.59 10.71
CA HIS A 110 11.18 4.89 9.49
C HIS A 110 12.20 5.05 8.37
N ILE A 111 12.27 4.05 7.46
CA ILE A 111 13.09 4.16 6.24
C ILE A 111 12.53 5.24 5.33
N HIS A 112 13.42 5.99 4.65
CA HIS A 112 13.04 7.01 3.67
C HIS A 112 14.16 7.27 2.65
N MET A 113 13.84 7.94 1.55
CA MET A 113 14.77 8.28 0.49
C MET A 113 15.18 9.75 0.59
N GLY A 114 15.90 10.14 1.60
CA GLY A 114 16.31 11.54 1.77
C GLY A 114 17.17 11.72 3.01
N GLU A 115 17.63 12.95 3.22
CA GLU A 115 18.42 13.29 4.41
C GLU A 115 17.54 13.88 5.52
N ASP A 116 16.39 14.45 5.17
CA ASP A 116 15.45 15.03 6.11
C ASP A 116 14.52 13.93 6.69
N ALA A 117 14.00 14.16 7.90
CA ALA A 117 13.02 13.26 8.50
C ALA A 117 11.77 13.16 7.61
N PRO A 118 11.27 11.92 7.35
CA PRO A 118 10.15 11.73 6.46
C PRO A 118 8.85 12.32 7.00
N THR A 119 7.98 12.70 6.09
CA THR A 119 6.58 13.04 6.39
C THR A 119 5.77 11.76 6.39
N HIS A 120 5.28 11.37 7.55
CA HIS A 120 4.52 10.15 7.77
C HIS A 120 3.09 10.22 7.21
N GLY A 121 2.58 9.07 6.76
CA GLY A 121 1.16 8.79 6.63
C GLY A 121 0.67 8.37 5.25
N LEU A 122 0.14 7.16 5.13
CA LEU A 122 -0.44 6.62 3.88
C LEU A 122 -1.63 7.44 3.35
N LEU A 123 -2.28 8.26 4.19
CA LEU A 123 -3.38 9.16 3.82
C LEU A 123 -2.96 10.64 3.82
N ASN A 124 -1.68 10.93 4.03
CA ASN A 124 -1.14 12.28 3.94
C ASN A 124 -0.69 12.56 2.50
N ALA A 125 -1.20 13.65 1.91
CA ALA A 125 -0.89 14.01 0.52
C ALA A 125 0.60 14.37 0.30
N ASP A 126 1.29 14.80 1.36
CA ASP A 126 2.69 15.20 1.33
C ASP A 126 3.64 14.09 1.85
N ALA A 127 3.11 12.86 2.06
CA ALA A 127 3.90 11.76 2.59
C ALA A 127 5.05 11.34 1.66
N ASP A 128 6.22 11.15 2.25
CA ASP A 128 7.43 10.60 1.61
C ASP A 128 8.10 9.49 2.45
N ASP A 129 7.40 9.03 3.49
CA ASP A 129 7.81 7.93 4.37
C ASP A 129 7.72 6.58 3.64
N SER A 130 8.87 6.01 3.31
CA SER A 130 8.95 4.71 2.63
C SER A 130 8.72 3.53 3.57
N GLY A 131 8.75 3.75 4.87
CA GLY A 131 8.55 2.76 5.92
C GLY A 131 7.11 2.50 6.28
N ASP A 132 6.20 3.35 5.83
CA ASP A 132 4.77 3.23 6.13
C ASP A 132 4.14 2.00 5.46
N LEU A 133 3.38 1.25 6.26
CA LEU A 133 2.66 0.06 5.83
C LEU A 133 1.21 0.10 6.36
N PRO A 134 0.28 -0.61 5.72
CA PRO A 134 -1.07 -0.77 6.25
C PRO A 134 -1.07 -1.45 7.61
N ASN A 135 -1.94 -1.00 8.52
CA ASN A 135 -2.17 -1.65 9.81
C ASN A 135 -2.47 -3.15 9.66
N ILE A 136 -2.07 -3.94 10.64
CA ILE A 136 -2.45 -5.35 10.78
C ILE A 136 -3.50 -5.52 11.88
N TRP A 137 -4.39 -6.50 11.73
CA TRP A 137 -5.41 -6.82 12.72
C TRP A 137 -5.04 -8.05 13.53
N ALA A 138 -5.01 -7.91 14.86
CA ALA A 138 -4.87 -9.03 15.79
C ALA A 138 -6.23 -9.50 16.31
N GLY A 139 -6.47 -10.80 16.24
CA GLY A 139 -7.67 -11.45 16.77
C GLY A 139 -7.69 -11.50 18.29
N GLN A 140 -8.79 -12.04 18.85
CA GLN A 140 -8.95 -12.20 20.32
C GLN A 140 -7.91 -13.15 20.95
N ASP A 141 -7.27 -13.96 20.14
CA ASP A 141 -6.19 -14.89 20.54
C ASP A 141 -4.79 -14.24 20.45
N GLY A 142 -4.71 -12.95 20.12
CA GLY A 142 -3.47 -12.20 19.98
C GLY A 142 -2.65 -12.54 18.73
N ARG A 143 -3.27 -13.21 17.74
CA ARG A 143 -2.61 -13.55 16.48
C ARG A 143 -3.01 -12.58 15.38
N ALA A 144 -2.03 -12.18 14.58
CA ALA A 144 -2.25 -11.42 13.35
C ALA A 144 -1.64 -12.16 12.15
N MET A 145 -2.37 -12.19 11.03
CA MET A 145 -1.87 -12.64 9.73
C MET A 145 -2.20 -11.56 8.69
N ALA A 146 -1.21 -11.16 7.91
CA ALA A 146 -1.41 -10.19 6.84
C ALA A 146 -0.49 -10.49 5.65
N GLU A 147 -0.92 -10.14 4.45
CA GLU A 147 -0.04 -10.02 3.29
C GLU A 147 -0.02 -8.56 2.85
N ILE A 148 1.17 -7.97 2.80
CA ILE A 148 1.39 -6.55 2.55
C ILE A 148 2.28 -6.41 1.32
N PHE A 149 1.91 -5.52 0.40
CA PHE A 149 2.76 -5.10 -0.70
C PHE A 149 3.24 -3.67 -0.48
N THR A 150 4.55 -3.42 -0.65
CA THR A 150 5.11 -2.07 -0.71
C THR A 150 6.01 -1.91 -1.94
N PRO A 151 5.81 -0.83 -2.72
CA PRO A 151 6.69 -0.49 -3.84
C PRO A 151 7.90 0.36 -3.40
N PHE A 152 7.97 0.77 -2.13
CA PHE A 152 8.92 1.75 -1.63
C PHE A 152 10.19 1.16 -1.02
N ALA A 153 10.29 -0.18 -0.96
CA ALA A 153 11.44 -0.90 -0.43
C ALA A 153 11.88 -2.07 -1.32
N ARG A 154 13.12 -2.51 -1.18
CA ARG A 154 13.71 -3.64 -1.91
C ARG A 154 14.71 -4.42 -1.06
N LEU A 155 14.85 -5.72 -1.35
CA LEU A 155 15.96 -6.58 -0.88
C LEU A 155 17.09 -6.67 -1.89
N ALA A 156 16.79 -6.52 -3.19
CA ALA A 156 17.78 -6.63 -4.25
C ALA A 156 18.73 -5.42 -4.28
N ASP A 157 19.99 -5.62 -4.72
CA ASP A 157 21.00 -4.57 -4.82
C ASP A 157 20.61 -3.42 -5.75
N ALA A 158 19.72 -3.67 -6.70
CA ALA A 158 19.25 -2.68 -7.67
C ALA A 158 17.73 -2.70 -7.80
N GLY A 159 17.16 -1.54 -8.11
CA GLY A 159 15.71 -1.36 -8.32
C GLY A 159 15.16 -0.15 -7.58
N PRO A 160 13.86 0.11 -7.72
CA PRO A 160 13.19 1.19 -7.01
C PRO A 160 13.04 0.91 -5.51
N GLY A 161 12.89 1.96 -4.72
CA GLY A 161 12.67 1.91 -3.28
C GLY A 161 13.97 1.87 -2.44
N VAL A 162 13.81 1.96 -1.13
CA VAL A 162 14.91 1.91 -0.15
C VAL A 162 15.49 0.49 -0.09
N HIS A 163 16.81 0.36 -0.05
CA HIS A 163 17.48 -0.94 0.06
C HIS A 163 17.52 -1.36 1.53
N LEU A 164 16.81 -2.43 1.89
CA LEU A 164 16.69 -2.89 3.27
C LEU A 164 17.93 -3.65 3.79
N LEU A 165 18.83 -4.05 2.88
CA LEU A 165 20.07 -4.78 3.18
C LEU A 165 21.30 -3.90 2.94
N ASP A 166 21.21 -2.62 3.27
CA ASP A 166 22.32 -1.67 3.21
C ASP A 166 23.36 -1.92 4.33
N GLY A 167 24.24 -0.92 4.62
CA GLY A 167 25.40 -1.13 5.50
C GLY A 167 25.06 -1.46 6.95
N ASP A 168 23.94 -1.00 7.48
CA ASP A 168 23.47 -1.23 8.84
C ASP A 168 22.16 -2.02 8.91
N GLY A 169 21.63 -2.42 7.75
CA GLY A 169 20.40 -3.20 7.60
C GLY A 169 19.16 -2.39 7.96
N SER A 170 18.05 -3.09 8.11
CA SER A 170 16.76 -2.50 8.47
C SER A 170 16.04 -3.35 9.50
N ALA A 171 14.97 -2.84 10.08
CA ALA A 171 14.10 -3.61 10.95
C ALA A 171 12.63 -3.46 10.56
N ILE A 172 11.82 -4.43 10.93
CA ILE A 172 10.36 -4.31 10.92
C ILE A 172 9.87 -4.22 12.35
N VAL A 173 9.01 -3.25 12.64
CA VAL A 173 8.50 -2.98 13.97
C VAL A 173 6.98 -3.01 13.96
N ILE A 174 6.39 -3.70 14.94
CA ILE A 174 4.94 -3.67 15.22
C ILE A 174 4.71 -2.81 16.45
N HIS A 175 3.68 -1.97 16.40
CA HIS A 175 3.34 -0.98 17.41
C HIS A 175 2.13 -1.40 18.26
N ALA A 176 1.97 -0.75 19.42
CA ALA A 176 0.91 -1.06 20.39
C ALA A 176 -0.49 -0.67 19.90
N ASN A 177 -0.61 0.38 19.09
CA ASN A 177 -1.87 0.94 18.62
C ASN A 177 -1.93 0.96 17.09
N ALA A 178 -3.13 1.23 16.57
CA ALA A 178 -3.31 1.55 15.16
C ALA A 178 -2.55 2.82 14.77
N ASP A 179 -1.98 2.83 13.57
CA ASP A 179 -1.57 4.02 12.88
C ASP A 179 -2.80 4.72 12.28
N ASP A 180 -2.94 6.04 12.48
CA ASP A 180 -4.03 6.86 11.90
C ASP A 180 -3.72 7.32 10.47
N TYR A 181 -2.51 7.02 9.96
CA TYR A 181 -1.99 7.33 8.62
C TYR A 181 -1.82 8.84 8.32
N GLN A 182 -1.78 9.70 9.33
CA GLN A 182 -1.71 11.15 9.14
C GLN A 182 -0.85 11.88 10.18
N SER A 183 -1.01 11.52 11.48
CA SER A 183 -0.35 12.24 12.57
C SER A 183 1.15 11.99 12.59
N GLN A 184 1.92 13.06 12.76
CA GLN A 184 3.37 12.99 12.82
C GLN A 184 3.84 12.58 14.22
N PRO A 185 4.94 11.84 14.34
CA PRO A 185 5.77 11.25 13.27
C PRO A 185 5.40 9.79 12.90
N ILE A 186 4.43 9.15 13.57
CA ILE A 186 4.15 7.71 13.49
C ILE A 186 2.65 7.39 13.57
N GLY A 187 1.76 8.31 13.17
CA GLY A 187 0.32 8.07 13.16
C GLY A 187 -0.31 7.71 14.52
N GLY A 188 0.33 8.11 15.64
CA GLY A 188 -0.16 7.74 16.96
C GLY A 188 -0.03 6.24 17.30
N ALA A 189 0.75 5.47 16.54
CA ALA A 189 0.91 4.02 16.70
C ALA A 189 1.46 3.58 18.07
N GLY A 190 2.08 4.49 18.83
CA GLY A 190 2.51 4.25 20.21
C GLY A 190 3.77 3.41 20.34
N ASP A 191 3.87 2.68 21.45
CA ASP A 191 5.06 1.91 21.80
C ASP A 191 5.35 0.79 20.78
N ARG A 192 6.63 0.41 20.67
CA ARG A 192 7.10 -0.70 19.84
C ARG A 192 6.96 -2.01 20.63
N VAL A 193 6.12 -2.92 20.18
CA VAL A 193 5.80 -4.16 20.92
C VAL A 193 6.45 -5.41 20.35
N ALA A 194 6.81 -5.39 19.07
CA ALA A 194 7.60 -6.44 18.45
C ALA A 194 8.55 -5.87 17.40
N CYS A 195 9.73 -6.48 17.26
CA CYS A 195 10.77 -6.06 16.33
C CYS A 195 11.45 -7.27 15.71
N GLY A 196 11.81 -7.15 14.42
CA GLY A 196 12.59 -8.16 13.70
C GLY A 196 13.64 -7.52 12.80
N VAL A 197 14.88 -8.01 12.88
CA VAL A 197 16.00 -7.52 12.06
C VAL A 197 15.92 -8.10 10.66
N ILE A 198 15.94 -7.23 9.66
CA ILE A 198 16.05 -7.57 8.24
C ILE A 198 17.54 -7.56 7.89
N ALA A 199 18.14 -8.73 7.78
CA ALA A 199 19.55 -8.90 7.44
C ALA A 199 19.71 -9.83 6.26
N ALA A 200 20.85 -9.73 5.58
CA ALA A 200 21.23 -10.72 4.57
C ALA A 200 21.39 -12.10 5.23
N GLY A 201 20.74 -13.11 4.65
CA GLY A 201 20.80 -14.50 5.10
C GLY A 201 22.09 -15.21 4.70
#